data_e04504edab031b21b26a73d3deb4f454
#
_entry.id   e04504edab031b21b26a73d3deb4f454
#
_cell.length_a   1.000
_cell.length_b   1.000
_cell.length_c   1.000
_cell.angle_alpha   90.00
_cell.angle_beta   90.00
_cell.angle_gamma   90.00
#
_symmetry.space_group_name_H-M   'P 1'
#
loop_
_entity.id
_entity.type
_entity.pdbx_description
1 polymer ?
#
loop_
_entity_poly.entity_id
_entity_poly.type
_entity_poly.pdbx_seq_one_letter_code
_entity_poly.pdbx_strand_id
1 'polypeptide(L)'
;LMASSPSFRQRPDWTAGIPAATLEDFGQRLHSDPQGTRKRFLALQVLGDPQGRRALEGMSNWPSPDPVCLADGLTLLQEVDLRDRLDSLSLPTHLIHGAQDRIVPPQASVYLQQHLPGSHLHVLEKAGHAPFLSQPQACRDALLQVWA
;
A
#
# COMPACT_ATOMS: atom_id res chain seq x y z
N LEU A 1 -6.45 -3.44 8.41
CA LEU A 1 -5.89 -3.17 7.09
C LEU A 1 -4.72 -2.18 7.23
N MET A 2 -3.66 -2.38 6.45
CA MET A 2 -2.48 -1.48 6.50
C MET A 2 -2.11 -1.08 5.07
N ALA A 3 -1.95 0.23 4.83
CA ALA A 3 -1.59 0.81 3.54
C ALA A 3 -2.41 0.20 2.36
N SER A 4 -3.71 0.05 2.57
CA SER A 4 -4.59 -0.71 1.67
C SER A 4 -5.45 0.21 0.82
N SER A 5 -5.88 -0.31 -0.34
CA SER A 5 -6.81 0.36 -1.25
C SER A 5 -7.90 -0.60 -1.71
N PRO A 6 -9.14 -0.16 -1.90
CA PRO A 6 -10.19 -0.98 -2.48
C PRO A 6 -10.04 -1.15 -4.00
N SER A 7 -9.34 -0.23 -4.66
CA SER A 7 -8.98 -0.29 -6.08
C SER A 7 -7.60 0.34 -6.26
N PHE A 8 -6.61 -0.44 -6.71
CA PHE A 8 -5.25 0.04 -6.84
C PHE A 8 -5.08 0.95 -8.07
N ARG A 9 -5.74 0.60 -9.17
CA ARG A 9 -5.71 1.41 -10.40
C ARG A 9 -6.69 2.57 -10.32
N GLN A 10 -6.27 3.74 -10.81
CA GLN A 10 -7.14 4.89 -11.02
C GLN A 10 -8.21 4.59 -12.08
N ARG A 11 -9.44 5.09 -11.85
CA ARG A 11 -10.59 4.95 -12.75
C ARG A 11 -11.27 6.31 -12.92
N PRO A 12 -12.16 6.52 -13.89
CA PRO A 12 -12.83 7.81 -14.09
C PRO A 12 -13.53 8.38 -12.85
N ASP A 13 -14.09 7.50 -12.01
CA ASP A 13 -14.77 7.79 -10.76
C ASP A 13 -13.92 7.49 -9.50
N TRP A 14 -12.61 7.19 -9.69
CA TRP A 14 -11.68 6.83 -8.63
C TRP A 14 -10.31 7.47 -8.85
N THR A 15 -10.04 8.55 -8.15
CA THR A 15 -8.77 9.31 -8.27
C THR A 15 -7.71 8.91 -7.25
N ALA A 16 -8.09 8.17 -6.17
CA ALA A 16 -7.15 7.71 -5.14
C ALA A 16 -6.43 6.39 -5.50
N GLY A 17 -6.31 6.10 -6.79
CA GLY A 17 -5.54 4.98 -7.35
C GLY A 17 -4.29 5.46 -8.08
N ILE A 18 -3.52 4.51 -8.60
CA ILE A 18 -2.35 4.76 -9.46
C ILE A 18 -2.80 4.90 -10.92
N PRO A 19 -2.32 5.91 -11.67
CA PRO A 19 -2.64 6.05 -13.08
C PRO A 19 -2.31 4.80 -13.90
N ALA A 20 -3.18 4.43 -14.83
CA ALA A 20 -3.00 3.24 -15.67
C ALA A 20 -1.64 3.25 -16.40
N ALA A 21 -1.27 4.39 -16.98
CA ALA A 21 0.02 4.53 -17.67
C ALA A 21 1.24 4.27 -16.76
N THR A 22 1.15 4.62 -15.46
CA THR A 22 2.21 4.34 -14.49
C THR A 22 2.33 2.84 -14.22
N LEU A 23 1.21 2.12 -14.13
CA LEU A 23 1.20 0.67 -13.94
C LEU A 23 1.68 -0.08 -15.18
N GLU A 24 1.34 0.40 -16.38
CA GLU A 24 1.82 -0.14 -17.64
C GLU A 24 3.35 0.04 -17.78
N ASP A 25 3.87 1.25 -17.52
CA ASP A 25 5.32 1.52 -17.52
C ASP A 25 6.05 0.65 -16.48
N PHE A 26 5.47 0.48 -15.31
CA PHE A 26 6.01 -0.41 -14.28
C PHE A 26 6.07 -1.87 -14.77
N GLY A 27 5.01 -2.36 -15.41
CA GLY A 27 4.97 -3.71 -15.99
C GLY A 27 6.04 -3.91 -17.08
N GLN A 28 6.21 -2.96 -17.99
CA GLN A 28 7.23 -2.99 -19.02
C GLN A 28 8.65 -3.02 -18.42
N ARG A 29 8.90 -2.18 -17.42
CA ARG A 29 10.19 -2.18 -16.69
C ARG A 29 10.42 -3.45 -15.89
N LEU A 30 9.38 -4.03 -15.30
CA LEU A 30 9.48 -5.29 -14.59
C LEU A 30 9.91 -6.42 -15.54
N HIS A 31 9.46 -6.39 -16.79
CA HIS A 31 9.86 -7.36 -17.81
C HIS A 31 11.30 -7.12 -18.32
N SER A 32 11.68 -5.85 -18.58
CA SER A 32 12.97 -5.50 -19.18
C SER A 32 14.15 -5.41 -18.19
N ASP A 33 13.89 -4.95 -16.95
CA ASP A 33 14.86 -4.78 -15.87
C ASP A 33 14.21 -5.15 -14.52
N PRO A 34 13.99 -6.45 -14.23
CA PRO A 34 13.31 -6.89 -13.01
C PRO A 34 14.03 -6.44 -11.74
N GLN A 35 15.36 -6.53 -11.72
CA GLN A 35 16.16 -6.20 -10.53
C GLN A 35 16.16 -4.70 -10.24
N GLY A 36 16.38 -3.86 -11.25
CA GLY A 36 16.34 -2.41 -11.09
C GLY A 36 14.95 -1.91 -10.74
N THR A 37 13.91 -2.51 -11.33
CA THR A 37 12.50 -2.18 -11.02
C THR A 37 12.17 -2.54 -9.58
N ARG A 38 12.55 -3.74 -9.11
CA ARG A 38 12.40 -4.15 -7.72
C ARG A 38 13.12 -3.19 -6.76
N LYS A 39 14.37 -2.82 -7.05
CA LYS A 39 15.13 -1.89 -6.22
C LYS A 39 14.43 -0.54 -6.09
N ARG A 40 13.94 0.00 -7.20
CA ARG A 40 13.17 1.26 -7.21
C ARG A 40 11.86 1.14 -6.43
N PHE A 41 11.14 0.04 -6.60
CA PHE A 41 9.90 -0.23 -5.88
C PHE A 41 10.12 -0.33 -4.36
N LEU A 42 11.16 -1.03 -3.93
CA LEU A 42 11.53 -1.10 -2.51
C LEU A 42 11.87 0.29 -1.94
N ALA A 43 12.55 1.13 -2.70
CA ALA A 43 12.84 2.51 -2.28
C ALA A 43 11.57 3.36 -2.13
N LEU A 44 10.56 3.15 -2.98
CA LEU A 44 9.27 3.83 -2.88
C LEU A 44 8.50 3.47 -1.60
N GLN A 45 8.66 2.25 -1.08
CA GLN A 45 8.00 1.79 0.15
C GLN A 45 8.26 2.72 1.34
N VAL A 46 9.43 3.35 1.35
CA VAL A 46 9.94 4.13 2.49
C VAL A 46 10.26 5.58 2.11
N LEU A 47 9.86 6.01 0.93
CA LEU A 47 10.13 7.38 0.46
C LEU A 47 9.39 8.40 1.34
N GLY A 48 10.13 9.38 1.85
CA GLY A 48 9.59 10.39 2.76
C GLY A 48 9.58 9.98 4.25
N ASP A 49 9.95 8.72 4.55
CA ASP A 49 10.04 8.23 5.92
C ASP A 49 11.45 8.46 6.50
N PRO A 50 11.59 9.16 7.64
CA PRO A 50 12.90 9.43 8.26
C PRO A 50 13.70 8.17 8.64
N GLN A 51 13.01 7.05 8.89
CA GLN A 51 13.63 5.76 9.23
C GLN A 51 13.74 4.83 8.03
N GLY A 52 13.40 5.32 6.84
CA GLY A 52 13.27 4.55 5.61
C GLY A 52 14.55 3.81 5.21
N ARG A 53 15.72 4.40 5.43
CA ARG A 53 17.00 3.75 5.11
C ARG A 53 17.15 2.41 5.84
N ARG A 54 16.92 2.39 7.16
CA ARG A 54 17.02 1.18 7.97
C ARG A 54 16.01 0.10 7.55
N ALA A 55 14.78 0.54 7.26
CA ALA A 55 13.75 -0.36 6.74
C ALA A 55 14.15 -0.96 5.40
N LEU A 56 14.71 -0.16 4.49
CA LEU A 56 15.14 -0.59 3.16
C LEU A 56 16.30 -1.61 3.23
N GLU A 57 17.24 -1.43 4.15
CA GLU A 57 18.35 -2.39 4.39
C GLU A 57 17.79 -3.78 4.76
N GLY A 58 16.76 -3.84 5.63
CA GLY A 58 16.08 -5.08 5.98
C GLY A 58 15.40 -5.76 4.79
N MET A 59 14.78 -4.97 3.90
CA MET A 59 14.07 -5.48 2.72
C MET A 59 15.00 -5.94 1.59
N SER A 60 16.22 -5.40 1.52
CA SER A 60 17.18 -5.67 0.43
C SER A 60 17.59 -7.13 0.35
N ASN A 61 17.56 -7.85 1.48
CA ASN A 61 17.93 -9.26 1.58
C ASN A 61 16.76 -10.22 1.31
N TRP A 62 15.56 -9.72 1.04
CA TRP A 62 14.43 -10.58 0.72
C TRP A 62 14.63 -11.28 -0.63
N PRO A 63 14.27 -12.55 -0.76
CA PRO A 63 14.40 -13.28 -2.01
C PRO A 63 13.61 -12.58 -3.12
N SER A 64 14.10 -12.70 -4.34
CA SER A 64 13.36 -12.22 -5.51
C SER A 64 12.20 -13.18 -5.78
N PRO A 65 10.97 -12.67 -5.88
CA PRO A 65 9.83 -13.50 -6.26
C PRO A 65 9.95 -13.95 -7.72
N ASP A 66 9.21 -14.99 -8.07
CA ASP A 66 9.08 -15.47 -9.43
C ASP A 66 8.53 -14.37 -10.35
N PRO A 67 9.12 -14.12 -11.52
CA PRO A 67 8.64 -13.11 -12.47
C PRO A 67 7.18 -13.33 -12.91
N VAL A 68 6.74 -14.58 -13.05
CA VAL A 68 5.34 -14.89 -13.42
C VAL A 68 4.41 -14.44 -12.30
N CYS A 69 4.72 -14.77 -11.05
CA CYS A 69 3.93 -14.33 -9.89
C CYS A 69 3.87 -12.80 -9.78
N LEU A 70 4.94 -12.08 -10.15
CA LEU A 70 4.95 -10.62 -10.16
C LEU A 70 4.02 -10.06 -11.25
N ALA A 71 4.03 -10.65 -12.45
CA ALA A 71 3.16 -10.23 -13.55
C ALA A 71 1.68 -10.48 -13.22
N ASP A 72 1.36 -11.66 -12.68
CA ASP A 72 0.00 -12.01 -12.25
C ASP A 72 -0.48 -11.10 -11.12
N GLY A 73 0.38 -10.81 -10.14
CA GLY A 73 0.08 -9.88 -9.06
C GLY A 73 -0.18 -8.45 -9.57
N LEU A 74 0.59 -7.98 -10.57
CA LEU A 74 0.36 -6.69 -11.18
C LEU A 74 -0.97 -6.65 -11.96
N THR A 75 -1.31 -7.71 -12.68
CA THR A 75 -2.60 -7.86 -13.36
C THR A 75 -3.75 -7.79 -12.35
N LEU A 76 -3.65 -8.51 -11.24
CA LEU A 76 -4.64 -8.47 -10.17
C LEU A 76 -4.83 -7.04 -9.64
N LEU A 77 -3.74 -6.31 -9.37
CA LEU A 77 -3.80 -4.92 -8.92
C LEU A 77 -4.45 -3.97 -9.94
N GLN A 78 -4.29 -4.25 -11.24
CA GLN A 78 -4.91 -3.45 -12.30
C GLN A 78 -6.42 -3.72 -12.44
N GLU A 79 -6.87 -4.94 -12.24
CA GLU A 79 -8.23 -5.38 -12.53
C GLU A 79 -9.18 -5.24 -11.35
N VAL A 80 -8.70 -5.54 -10.14
CA VAL A 80 -9.55 -5.61 -8.94
C VAL A 80 -10.09 -4.23 -8.57
N ASP A 81 -11.42 -4.20 -8.37
CA ASP A 81 -12.16 -3.10 -7.77
C ASP A 81 -13.17 -3.66 -6.77
N LEU A 82 -12.96 -3.33 -5.50
CA LEU A 82 -13.77 -3.82 -4.39
C LEU A 82 -14.67 -2.74 -3.80
N ARG A 83 -14.74 -1.55 -4.40
CA ARG A 83 -15.47 -0.42 -3.85
C ARG A 83 -16.95 -0.74 -3.59
N ASP A 84 -17.60 -1.41 -4.54
CA ASP A 84 -19.01 -1.80 -4.44
C ASP A 84 -19.27 -2.94 -3.44
N ARG A 85 -18.21 -3.48 -2.84
CA ARG A 85 -18.31 -4.60 -1.88
C ARG A 85 -18.07 -4.16 -0.43
N LEU A 86 -17.64 -2.93 -0.20
CA LEU A 86 -17.24 -2.46 1.13
C LEU A 86 -18.40 -2.42 2.11
N ASP A 87 -19.56 -1.94 1.69
CA ASP A 87 -20.75 -1.83 2.55
C ASP A 87 -21.27 -3.20 3.05
N SER A 88 -20.89 -4.29 2.38
CA SER A 88 -21.24 -5.65 2.79
C SER A 88 -20.34 -6.21 3.90
N LEU A 89 -19.26 -5.52 4.25
CA LEU A 89 -18.32 -5.94 5.30
C LEU A 89 -18.78 -5.39 6.65
N SER A 90 -19.15 -6.28 7.56
CA SER A 90 -19.61 -5.94 8.91
C SER A 90 -18.57 -6.17 10.01
N LEU A 91 -17.34 -6.52 9.63
CA LEU A 91 -16.26 -6.78 10.59
C LEU A 91 -15.69 -5.47 11.14
N PRO A 92 -15.44 -5.38 12.46
CA PRO A 92 -14.68 -4.26 13.02
C PRO A 92 -13.34 -4.11 12.29
N THR A 93 -13.09 -2.93 11.75
CA THR A 93 -11.93 -2.72 10.89
C THR A 93 -11.09 -1.54 11.39
N HIS A 94 -9.81 -1.79 11.61
CA HIS A 94 -8.83 -0.74 11.85
C HIS A 94 -7.93 -0.57 10.63
N LEU A 95 -7.73 0.68 10.24
CA LEU A 95 -6.94 1.11 9.09
C LEU A 95 -5.69 1.81 9.63
N ILE A 96 -4.50 1.43 9.18
CA ILE A 96 -3.24 2.11 9.49
C ILE A 96 -2.63 2.55 8.17
N HIS A 97 -2.33 3.84 8.02
CA HIS A 97 -1.76 4.38 6.79
C HIS A 97 -0.68 5.41 7.05
N GLY A 98 0.39 5.37 6.28
CA GLY A 98 1.44 6.39 6.32
C GLY A 98 1.04 7.63 5.53
N ALA A 99 1.10 8.82 6.13
CA ALA A 99 0.79 10.07 5.43
C ALA A 99 1.74 10.37 4.25
N GLN A 100 2.94 9.77 4.25
CA GLN A 100 3.94 9.93 3.20
C GLN A 100 3.92 8.77 2.19
N ASP A 101 2.89 7.92 2.19
CA ASP A 101 2.78 6.79 1.27
C ASP A 101 2.76 7.28 -0.20
N ARG A 102 3.73 6.78 -0.99
CA ARG A 102 3.90 7.12 -2.42
C ARG A 102 3.48 5.98 -3.35
N ILE A 103 2.98 4.89 -2.78
CA ILE A 103 2.48 3.72 -3.52
C ILE A 103 0.96 3.70 -3.48
N VAL A 104 0.37 3.72 -2.28
CA VAL A 104 -1.08 3.84 -2.12
C VAL A 104 -1.39 5.22 -1.55
N PRO A 105 -2.08 6.10 -2.28
CA PRO A 105 -2.44 7.41 -1.77
C PRO A 105 -3.23 7.31 -0.45
N PRO A 106 -2.92 8.10 0.59
CA PRO A 106 -3.65 8.08 1.86
C PRO A 106 -5.16 8.28 1.73
N GLN A 107 -5.61 8.94 0.66
CA GLN A 107 -7.02 9.13 0.32
C GLN A 107 -7.77 7.79 0.14
N ALA A 108 -7.05 6.72 -0.23
CA ALA A 108 -7.65 5.39 -0.32
C ALA A 108 -8.13 4.88 1.05
N SER A 109 -7.36 5.11 2.12
CA SER A 109 -7.78 4.74 3.48
C SER A 109 -8.86 5.65 4.04
N VAL A 110 -8.88 6.92 3.66
CA VAL A 110 -9.99 7.83 3.98
C VAL A 110 -11.29 7.33 3.35
N TYR A 111 -11.24 6.93 2.08
CA TYR A 111 -12.38 6.32 1.41
C TYR A 111 -12.83 5.02 2.09
N LEU A 112 -11.88 4.13 2.42
CA LEU A 112 -12.19 2.90 3.15
C LEU A 112 -12.89 3.20 4.48
N GLN A 113 -12.42 4.18 5.24
CA GLN A 113 -13.06 4.58 6.51
C GLN A 113 -14.49 5.06 6.32
N GLN A 114 -14.76 5.79 5.23
CA GLN A 114 -16.10 6.30 4.92
C GLN A 114 -17.09 5.20 4.51
N HIS A 115 -16.61 4.08 3.94
CA HIS A 115 -17.42 3.02 3.37
C HIS A 115 -17.36 1.69 4.15
N LEU A 116 -16.56 1.60 5.20
CA LEU A 116 -16.52 0.45 6.10
C LEU A 116 -17.18 0.83 7.43
N PRO A 117 -18.40 0.33 7.71
CA PRO A 117 -19.12 0.67 8.94
C PRO A 117 -18.30 0.35 10.20
N GLY A 118 -18.20 1.31 11.11
CA GLY A 118 -17.48 1.13 12.38
C GLY A 118 -15.96 1.03 12.25
N SER A 119 -15.39 1.44 11.11
CA SER A 119 -13.93 1.44 10.95
C SER A 119 -13.26 2.65 11.61
N HIS A 120 -12.00 2.45 11.99
CA HIS A 120 -11.14 3.48 12.59
C HIS A 120 -9.86 3.63 11.79
N LEU A 121 -9.49 4.88 11.44
CA LEU A 121 -8.27 5.18 10.69
C LEU A 121 -7.20 5.81 11.59
N HIS A 122 -6.02 5.19 11.59
CA HIS A 122 -4.80 5.68 12.24
C HIS A 122 -3.83 6.15 11.15
N VAL A 123 -3.62 7.46 11.07
CA VAL A 123 -2.65 8.05 10.14
C VAL A 123 -1.33 8.26 10.86
N LEU A 124 -0.25 7.71 10.29
CA LEU A 124 1.12 7.87 10.79
C LEU A 124 1.83 8.94 9.97
N GLU A 125 1.93 10.15 10.51
CA GLU A 125 2.35 11.37 9.80
C GLU A 125 3.71 11.27 9.10
N LYS A 126 4.66 10.54 9.68
CA LYS A 126 6.03 10.41 9.17
C LYS A 126 6.31 9.04 8.52
N ALA A 127 5.29 8.26 8.23
CA ALA A 127 5.44 6.94 7.66
C ALA A 127 5.18 6.92 6.14
N GLY A 128 5.92 6.08 5.42
CA GLY A 128 5.65 5.69 4.04
C GLY A 128 4.70 4.51 3.94
N HIS A 129 4.81 3.74 2.85
CA HIS A 129 3.94 2.58 2.57
C HIS A 129 4.19 1.38 3.50
N ALA A 130 5.37 1.24 4.06
CA ALA A 130 5.75 0.13 4.95
C ALA A 130 5.97 0.59 6.40
N PRO A 131 4.96 1.18 7.08
CA PRO A 131 5.11 1.72 8.43
C PRO A 131 5.50 0.66 9.46
N PHE A 132 5.11 -0.59 9.27
CA PHE A 132 5.48 -1.71 10.15
C PHE A 132 6.98 -2.00 10.16
N LEU A 133 7.71 -1.59 9.12
CA LEU A 133 9.17 -1.71 9.05
C LEU A 133 9.88 -0.46 9.59
N SER A 134 9.39 0.72 9.21
CA SER A 134 10.04 1.98 9.53
C SER A 134 9.62 2.54 10.89
N GLN A 135 8.35 2.32 11.30
CA GLN A 135 7.78 2.82 12.55
C GLN A 135 7.03 1.72 13.32
N PRO A 136 7.71 0.59 13.65
CA PRO A 136 7.05 -0.58 14.25
C PRO A 136 6.36 -0.26 15.59
N GLN A 137 6.91 0.67 16.36
CA GLN A 137 6.34 1.07 17.63
C GLN A 137 4.99 1.79 17.44
N ALA A 138 4.92 2.76 16.53
CA ALA A 138 3.68 3.48 16.23
C ALA A 138 2.61 2.55 15.66
N CYS A 139 3.00 1.60 14.81
CA CYS A 139 2.09 0.56 14.32
C CYS A 139 1.56 -0.33 15.45
N ARG A 140 2.45 -0.75 16.37
CA ARG A 140 2.05 -1.54 17.54
C ARG A 140 1.06 -0.77 18.40
N ASP A 141 1.33 0.50 18.69
CA ASP A 141 0.47 1.33 19.54
C ASP A 141 -0.91 1.54 18.91
N ALA A 142 -0.97 1.73 17.58
CA ALA A 142 -2.23 1.76 16.84
C ALA A 142 -2.98 0.41 16.90
N LEU A 143 -2.27 -0.72 16.80
CA LEU A 143 -2.86 -2.05 16.91
C LEU A 143 -3.39 -2.34 18.33
N LEU A 144 -2.71 -1.90 19.37
CA LEU A 144 -3.16 -2.11 20.75
C LEU A 144 -4.47 -1.39 21.06
N GLN A 145 -4.78 -0.28 20.36
CA GLN A 145 -6.07 0.41 20.47
C GLN A 145 -7.25 -0.41 19.93
N VAL A 146 -6.98 -1.47 19.14
CA VAL A 146 -8.02 -2.39 18.62
C VAL A 146 -8.61 -3.26 19.74
N TRP A 147 -7.83 -3.53 20.80
CA TRP A 147 -8.21 -4.44 21.89
C TRP A 147 -8.46 -3.70 23.22
N ALA A 148 -8.43 -2.39 23.23
CA ALA A 148 -8.75 -1.57 24.41
C ALA A 148 -10.22 -1.19 24.42
#